data_14178024ac9766dabf6e165f9f174d63
#
_entry.id   14178024ac9766dabf6e165f9f174d63
#
_cell.length_a   1.000
_cell.length_b   1.000
_cell.length_c   1.000
_cell.angle_alpha   90.00
_cell.angle_beta   90.00
_cell.angle_gamma   90.00
#
_symmetry.space_group_name_H-M   'P 1'
#
loop_
_entity.id
_entity.type
_entity.pdbx_description
1 polymer ?
#
loop_
_entity_poly.entity_id
_entity_poly.type
_entity_poly.pdbx_seq_one_letter_code
_entity_poly.pdbx_strand_id
1 'polypeptide(L)' 'MIGTFYRQPGPGKPIMVNVGDEVTPGKVVCIIEAMKLFNEIESEVKGKIVKVLVEDASPVEYDQPLFLVDPS' A
#
# COMPACT_ATOMS: atom_id res chain seq x y z
N MET A 1 -5.93 14.06 -8.41
CA MET A 1 -5.67 13.23 -7.21
C MET A 1 -6.60 12.04 -7.22
N ILE A 2 -6.07 10.85 -6.90
CA ILE A 2 -6.88 9.64 -6.90
C ILE A 2 -7.48 9.33 -5.53
N GLY A 3 -6.79 9.64 -4.44
CA GLY A 3 -7.31 9.36 -3.11
C GLY A 3 -6.29 9.53 -2.01
N THR A 4 -6.59 8.93 -0.87
CA THR A 4 -5.74 8.97 0.31
C THR A 4 -5.19 7.58 0.61
N PHE A 5 -3.90 7.51 0.82
CA PHE A 5 -3.17 6.26 1.09
C PHE A 5 -3.23 5.93 2.57
N TYR A 6 -3.59 4.69 2.89
CA TYR A 6 -3.57 4.19 4.27
C TYR A 6 -2.80 2.88 4.32
N ARG A 7 -1.95 2.75 5.33
CA ARG A 7 -1.16 1.54 5.54
C ARG A 7 -1.89 0.49 6.37
N GLN A 8 -3.00 0.86 7.00
CA GLN A 8 -3.78 -0.03 7.85
C GLN A 8 -5.26 0.08 7.51
N PRO A 9 -6.04 -0.99 7.75
CA PRO A 9 -7.45 -1.00 7.33
C PRO A 9 -8.33 -0.06 8.13
N GLY A 10 -7.88 0.40 9.28
CA GLY A 10 -8.62 1.35 10.08
C GLY A 10 -7.86 1.69 11.35
N PRO A 11 -8.35 2.65 12.14
CA PRO A 11 -7.70 3.03 13.38
C PRO A 11 -7.53 1.83 14.32
N GLY A 12 -6.34 1.68 14.88
CA GLY A 12 -6.04 0.59 15.80
C GLY A 12 -5.81 -0.77 15.17
N LYS A 13 -5.90 -0.87 13.83
CA LYS A 13 -5.62 -2.12 13.13
C LYS A 13 -4.15 -2.21 12.78
N PRO A 14 -3.59 -3.43 12.64
CA PRO A 14 -2.17 -3.57 12.27
C PRO A 14 -1.88 -3.00 10.89
N ILE A 15 -0.67 -2.50 10.70
CA ILE A 15 -0.16 -2.12 9.39
C ILE A 15 -0.09 -3.36 8.52
N MET A 16 -0.53 -3.25 7.26
CA MET A 16 -0.64 -4.40 6.36
C MET A 16 0.70 -4.95 5.92
N VAL A 17 1.65 -4.09 5.56
CA VAL A 17 3.00 -4.50 5.20
C VAL A 17 4.01 -3.51 5.76
N ASN A 18 5.17 -4.03 6.14
CA ASN A 18 6.29 -3.24 6.64
C ASN A 18 7.51 -3.51 5.77
N VAL A 19 8.50 -2.62 5.89
CA VAL A 19 9.79 -2.87 5.25
C VAL A 19 10.34 -4.20 5.74
N GLY A 20 10.79 -5.04 4.82
CA GLY A 20 11.27 -6.37 5.11
C GLY A 20 10.25 -7.48 4.90
N ASP A 21 8.97 -7.13 4.78
CA ASP A 21 7.92 -8.13 4.54
C ASP A 21 7.98 -8.62 3.10
N GLU A 22 7.65 -9.88 2.91
CA GLU A 22 7.50 -10.43 1.57
C GLU A 22 6.07 -10.29 1.09
N VAL A 23 5.92 -9.99 -0.19
CA VAL A 23 4.61 -9.90 -0.84
C VAL A 23 4.56 -10.86 -2.03
N THR A 24 3.34 -11.27 -2.36
CA THR A 24 3.07 -12.13 -3.51
C THR A 24 1.88 -11.55 -4.24
N PRO A 25 1.68 -11.90 -5.51
CA PRO A 25 0.49 -11.41 -6.23
C PRO A 25 -0.79 -11.75 -5.48
N GLY A 26 -1.65 -10.77 -5.32
CA GLY A 26 -2.91 -10.90 -4.59
C GLY A 26 -2.87 -10.50 -3.13
N LYS A 27 -1.68 -10.31 -2.54
CA LYS A 27 -1.60 -9.84 -1.16
C LYS A 27 -2.00 -8.38 -1.08
N VAL A 28 -2.93 -8.05 -0.18
CA VAL A 28 -3.34 -6.67 0.05
C VAL A 28 -2.22 -5.94 0.78
N VAL A 29 -1.75 -4.83 0.21
CA VAL A 29 -0.61 -4.09 0.74
C VAL A 29 -0.99 -2.72 1.30
N CYS A 30 -2.11 -2.17 0.87
CA CYS A 30 -2.57 -0.88 1.39
C CYS A 30 -4.03 -0.65 1.02
N ILE A 31 -4.58 0.45 1.53
CA ILE A 31 -5.92 0.91 1.20
C ILE A 31 -5.80 2.28 0.55
N ILE A 32 -6.54 2.50 -0.52
CA ILE A 32 -6.70 3.84 -1.10
C ILE A 32 -8.17 4.24 -0.94
N GLU A 33 -8.42 5.33 -0.22
CA GLU A 33 -9.76 5.83 -0.01
C GLU A 33 -10.02 6.96 -0.99
N ALA A 34 -11.08 6.83 -1.76
CA ALA A 34 -11.50 7.85 -2.71
C ALA A 34 -13.03 7.90 -2.72
N MET A 35 -13.58 9.09 -2.55
CA MET A 35 -15.03 9.31 -2.59
C MET A 35 -15.79 8.40 -1.62
N LYS A 36 -15.26 8.24 -0.41
CA LYS A 36 -15.81 7.40 0.66
C LYS A 36 -15.77 5.90 0.36
N LEU A 37 -15.07 5.50 -0.69
CA LEU A 37 -14.84 4.09 -1.01
C LEU A 37 -13.43 3.72 -0.62
N PHE A 38 -13.30 2.62 0.11
CA PHE A 38 -12.01 2.12 0.59
C PHE A 38 -11.60 0.94 -0.29
N ASN A 39 -10.65 1.17 -1.16
CA ASN A 39 -10.22 0.16 -2.13
C ASN A 39 -8.97 -0.54 -1.61
N GLU A 40 -9.05 -1.87 -1.49
CA GLU A 40 -7.88 -2.68 -1.14
C GLU A 40 -6.99 -2.81 -2.36
N ILE A 41 -5.72 -2.47 -2.20
CA ILE A 41 -4.75 -2.54 -3.27
C ILE A 41 -3.90 -3.78 -3.05
N GLU A 42 -3.85 -4.64 -4.06
CA GLU A 42 -3.10 -5.89 -4.01
C GLU A 42 -1.79 -5.76 -4.75
N SER A 43 -0.78 -6.47 -4.26
CA SER A 43 0.48 -6.57 -4.98
C SER A 43 0.27 -7.34 -6.28
N GLU A 44 0.92 -6.88 -7.35
CA GLU A 44 0.95 -7.59 -8.62
C GLU A 44 2.25 -8.36 -8.81
N VAL A 45 3.19 -8.18 -7.89
CA VAL A 45 4.53 -8.75 -8.00
C VAL A 45 4.88 -9.53 -6.74
N LYS A 46 5.87 -10.41 -6.88
CA LYS A 46 6.46 -11.13 -5.77
C LYS A 46 7.80 -10.48 -5.42
N GLY A 47 8.06 -10.29 -4.14
CA GLY A 47 9.33 -9.72 -3.69
C GLY A 47 9.27 -9.28 -2.25
N LYS A 48 10.30 -8.53 -1.85
CA LYS A 48 10.41 -8.01 -0.50
C LYS A 48 10.25 -6.49 -0.53
N ILE A 49 9.45 -5.96 0.39
CA ILE A 49 9.29 -4.51 0.53
C ILE A 49 10.59 -3.92 1.07
N VAL A 50 11.23 -3.07 0.30
CA VAL A 50 12.47 -2.42 0.72
C VAL A 50 12.25 -0.98 1.17
N LYS A 51 11.17 -0.34 0.72
CA LYS A 51 10.84 1.02 1.13
C LYS A 51 9.37 1.30 0.91
N VAL A 52 8.77 2.06 1.82
CA VAL A 52 7.43 2.61 1.64
C VAL A 52 7.62 4.07 1.24
N LEU A 53 7.14 4.43 0.07
CA LEU A 53 7.43 5.70 -0.57
C LEU A 53 6.45 6.81 -0.20
N VAL A 54 5.36 6.47 0.48
CA VAL A 54 4.30 7.42 0.83
C VAL A 54 4.00 7.29 2.32
N GLU A 55 3.76 8.40 2.98
CA GLU A 55 3.38 8.39 4.39
C GLU A 55 1.90 8.01 4.53
N ASP A 56 1.56 7.39 5.67
CA ASP A 56 0.18 7.05 5.99
C ASP A 56 -0.69 8.31 5.99
N ALA A 57 -1.91 8.17 5.47
CA ALA A 57 -2.90 9.25 5.39
C ALA A 57 -2.49 10.39 4.46
N SER A 58 -1.60 10.14 3.51
CA SER A 58 -1.17 11.13 2.52
C SER A 58 -2.00 11.04 1.25
N PRO A 59 -2.18 12.16 0.54
CA PRO A 59 -2.82 12.12 -0.78
C PRO A 59 -1.90 11.46 -1.80
N VAL A 60 -2.50 10.70 -2.73
CA VAL A 60 -1.75 10.05 -3.80
C VAL A 60 -2.40 10.33 -5.14
N GLU A 61 -1.60 10.25 -6.19
CA GLU A 61 -2.02 10.50 -7.55
C GLU A 61 -2.02 9.19 -8.35
N TYR A 62 -2.60 9.25 -9.53
CA TYR A 62 -2.59 8.13 -10.46
C TYR A 62 -1.15 7.80 -10.87
N ASP A 63 -0.82 6.52 -10.88
CA ASP A 63 0.52 6.01 -11.22
C ASP A 63 1.64 6.43 -10.26
N GLN A 64 1.30 6.99 -9.11
CA GLN A 64 2.32 7.34 -8.13
C GLN A 64 2.89 6.07 -7.51
N PRO A 65 4.22 5.92 -7.48
CA PRO A 65 4.83 4.78 -6.78
C PRO A 65 4.52 4.81 -5.28
N LEU A 66 4.12 3.68 -4.73
CA LEU A 66 3.76 3.56 -3.31
C LEU A 66 4.79 2.76 -2.52
N PHE A 67 5.35 1.74 -3.13
CA PHE A 67 6.31 0.84 -2.49
C PHE A 67 7.46 0.57 -3.44
N LEU A 68 8.63 0.36 -2.88
CA LEU A 68 9.78 -0.16 -3.61
C LEU A 68 9.92 -1.63 -3.21
N VAL A 69 9.87 -2.51 -4.20
CA VAL A 69 9.91 -3.95 -3.99
C VAL A 69 11.14 -4.53 -4.68
N ASP A 70 11.88 -5.35 -3.96
CA ASP A 70 13.01 -6.07 -4.53
C ASP A 70 12.49 -7.42 -5.01
N PRO A 71 12.39 -7.65 -6.32
CA PRO A 71 11.92 -8.92 -6.85
C PRO A 71 13.01 -9.97 -6.67
N SER A 72 12.71 -11.03 -6.00
CA SER A 72 13.70 -12.08 -5.73
C SER A 72 13.28 -13.40 -6.35
#